data_0db422f29672fdc3aaf0eb27dc591ed4
#
_entry.id   0db422f29672fdc3aaf0eb27dc591ed4
#
_cell.length_a   1.000
_cell.length_b   1.000
_cell.length_c   1.000
_cell.angle_alpha   90.00
_cell.angle_beta   90.00
_cell.angle_gamma   90.00
#
_symmetry.space_group_name_H-M   'P 1'
#
loop_
_entity.id
_entity.type
_entity.pdbx_description
1 polymer ?
#
loop_
_entity_poly.entity_id
_entity_poly.type
_entity_poly.pdbx_seq_one_letter_code
_entity_poly.pdbx_strand_id
1 'polypeptide(L)'
;MRTVFFGTAEIACPVLRTLSEMPEVNLLGVVSQPDRPKGRKLVLQPTPIKALAARLSLPCHQPPNIRRCEATLGWLEALDLDVIVVMAYGQLLASSVLEMPRRGCVNVHTSLLPKYRGAAPIQWAIWNGDAQSGVSLMQMDEGMDTGPIIATQSIPIEATTTAALLHDHLGELG
;
A
#
# COMPACT_ATOMS: atom_id res chain seq x y z
N MET A 1 -3.73 13.09 12.43
CA MET A 1 -2.68 12.04 12.60
C MET A 1 -1.55 12.32 11.64
N ARG A 2 -0.29 12.33 12.11
CA ARG A 2 0.92 12.50 11.28
C ARG A 2 1.20 11.18 10.56
N THR A 3 1.02 11.17 9.26
CA THR A 3 0.96 9.95 8.45
C THR A 3 1.93 10.02 7.29
N VAL A 4 2.59 8.90 6.98
CA VAL A 4 3.31 8.66 5.72
C VAL A 4 2.67 7.47 5.03
N PHE A 5 2.53 7.55 3.71
CA PHE A 5 1.96 6.48 2.91
C PHE A 5 3.07 5.70 2.19
N PHE A 6 3.04 4.38 2.27
CA PHE A 6 3.94 3.48 1.54
C PHE A 6 3.16 2.75 0.45
N GLY A 7 3.50 3.00 -0.80
CA GLY A 7 2.82 2.37 -1.93
C GLY A 7 3.62 2.47 -3.22
N THR A 8 3.28 1.65 -4.20
CA THR A 8 3.98 1.62 -5.50
C THR A 8 3.00 1.47 -6.66
N ALA A 9 2.11 0.49 -6.57
CA ALA A 9 1.21 0.09 -7.65
C ALA A 9 -0.01 1.02 -7.76
N GLU A 10 -0.66 0.97 -8.92
CA GLU A 10 -1.82 1.81 -9.24
C GLU A 10 -3.00 1.61 -8.31
N ILE A 11 -3.23 0.38 -7.87
CA ILE A 11 -4.28 0.03 -6.90
C ILE A 11 -4.21 0.83 -5.59
N ALA A 12 -3.04 1.35 -5.23
CA ALA A 12 -2.84 2.14 -4.02
C ALA A 12 -3.15 3.65 -4.21
N CYS A 13 -3.40 4.09 -5.45
CA CYS A 13 -3.65 5.50 -5.73
C CYS A 13 -4.97 6.04 -5.13
N PRO A 14 -6.11 5.31 -5.16
CA PRO A 14 -7.33 5.76 -4.49
C PRO A 14 -7.11 6.00 -3.00
N VAL A 15 -6.49 5.05 -2.29
CA VAL A 15 -6.20 5.18 -0.86
C VAL A 15 -5.32 6.40 -0.55
N LEU A 16 -4.25 6.63 -1.34
CA LEU A 16 -3.40 7.82 -1.17
C LEU A 16 -4.20 9.11 -1.36
N ARG A 17 -5.10 9.15 -2.35
CA ARG A 17 -5.97 10.31 -2.59
C ARG A 17 -6.90 10.55 -1.41
N THR A 18 -7.63 9.52 -0.98
CA THR A 18 -8.52 9.59 0.17
C THR A 18 -7.80 10.10 1.41
N LEU A 19 -6.61 9.54 1.75
CA LEU A 19 -5.82 10.01 2.88
C LEU A 19 -5.42 11.49 2.75
N SER A 20 -5.16 11.99 1.54
CA SER A 20 -4.81 13.41 1.32
C SER A 20 -5.98 14.36 1.48
N GLU A 21 -7.21 13.87 1.40
CA GLU A 21 -8.45 14.64 1.52
C GLU A 21 -9.08 14.56 2.92
N MET A 22 -8.63 13.61 3.76
CA MET A 22 -9.14 13.44 5.13
C MET A 22 -8.61 14.53 6.06
N PRO A 23 -9.48 15.34 6.70
CA PRO A 23 -9.04 16.44 7.56
C PRO A 23 -8.31 15.98 8.83
N GLU A 24 -8.54 14.74 9.28
CA GLU A 24 -7.88 14.16 10.45
C GLU A 24 -6.45 13.66 10.14
N VAL A 25 -6.10 13.56 8.85
CA VAL A 25 -4.81 13.06 8.37
C VAL A 25 -3.92 14.22 7.94
N ASN A 26 -2.78 14.34 8.59
CA ASN A 26 -1.69 15.19 8.14
C ASN A 26 -0.69 14.31 7.34
N LEU A 27 -0.92 14.21 6.05
CA LEU A 27 -0.11 13.38 5.16
C LEU A 27 1.20 14.09 4.83
N LEU A 28 2.31 13.58 5.37
CA LEU A 28 3.62 14.22 5.35
C LEU A 28 4.48 13.85 4.14
N GLY A 29 4.12 12.80 3.44
CA GLY A 29 4.81 12.34 2.25
C GLY A 29 4.53 10.88 1.92
N VAL A 30 5.23 10.39 0.92
CA VAL A 30 5.09 9.01 0.45
C VAL A 30 6.45 8.32 0.30
N VAL A 31 6.44 7.00 0.46
CA VAL A 31 7.56 6.13 0.11
C VAL A 31 7.11 5.16 -0.97
N SER A 32 7.85 5.08 -2.07
CA SER A 32 7.54 4.21 -3.20
C SER A 32 8.79 3.45 -3.64
N GLN A 33 8.64 2.38 -4.40
CA GLN A 33 9.79 1.75 -5.05
C GLN A 33 10.40 2.69 -6.11
N PRO A 34 11.68 2.50 -6.44
CA PRO A 34 12.32 3.23 -7.54
C PRO A 34 11.57 3.08 -8.86
N ASP A 35 11.68 4.10 -9.69
CA ASP A 35 11.20 4.07 -11.06
C ASP A 35 11.83 2.91 -11.82
N ARG A 36 11.05 2.28 -12.67
CA ARG A 36 11.50 1.13 -13.47
C ARG A 36 11.23 1.35 -14.95
N PRO A 37 12.10 0.81 -15.83
CA PRO A 37 11.83 0.80 -17.25
C PRO A 37 10.53 0.03 -17.55
N LYS A 38 9.65 0.62 -18.37
CA LYS A 38 8.39 0.00 -18.82
C LYS A 38 8.27 0.02 -20.35
N GLY A 39 7.51 -0.96 -20.87
CA GLY A 39 7.21 -1.08 -22.29
C GLY A 39 8.39 -1.58 -23.13
N ARG A 40 8.14 -1.76 -24.44
CA ARG A 40 9.16 -2.30 -25.38
C ARG A 40 10.41 -1.45 -25.52
N LYS A 41 10.29 -0.13 -25.29
CA LYS A 41 11.40 0.83 -25.40
C LYS A 41 12.17 1.02 -24.09
N LEU A 42 11.82 0.28 -23.02
CA LEU A 42 12.45 0.36 -21.70
C LEU A 42 12.60 1.81 -21.17
N VAL A 43 11.61 2.65 -21.42
CA VAL A 43 11.61 4.02 -20.96
C VAL A 43 11.37 4.01 -19.43
N LEU A 44 12.22 4.73 -18.70
CA LEU A 44 12.08 4.91 -17.26
C LEU A 44 10.77 5.66 -17.00
N GLN A 45 9.87 5.07 -16.24
CA GLN A 45 8.59 5.66 -15.89
C GLN A 45 8.45 5.77 -14.37
N PRO A 46 7.88 6.89 -13.88
CA PRO A 46 7.59 7.02 -12.47
C PRO A 46 6.58 5.96 -12.03
N THR A 47 6.67 5.54 -10.76
CA THR A 47 5.62 4.72 -10.17
C THR A 47 4.31 5.51 -10.11
N PRO A 48 3.14 4.85 -10.18
CA PRO A 48 1.83 5.52 -10.03
C PRO A 48 1.74 6.38 -8.78
N ILE A 49 2.27 5.89 -7.65
CA ILE A 49 2.29 6.64 -6.37
C ILE A 49 3.20 7.87 -6.46
N LYS A 50 4.39 7.79 -7.06
CA LYS A 50 5.24 8.96 -7.27
C LYS A 50 4.56 10.01 -8.14
N ALA A 51 3.93 9.58 -9.23
CA ALA A 51 3.22 10.49 -10.14
C ALA A 51 2.05 11.19 -9.43
N LEU A 52 1.31 10.47 -8.57
CA LEU A 52 0.25 11.04 -7.76
C LEU A 52 0.78 11.97 -6.67
N ALA A 53 1.85 11.58 -5.96
CA ALA A 53 2.50 12.41 -4.94
C ALA A 53 2.96 13.76 -5.50
N ALA A 54 3.53 13.78 -6.70
CA ALA A 54 3.92 15.01 -7.37
C ALA A 54 2.72 15.94 -7.64
N ARG A 55 1.57 15.38 -8.04
CA ARG A 55 0.33 16.16 -8.23
C ARG A 55 -0.25 16.71 -6.93
N LEU A 56 -0.05 15.97 -5.84
CA LEU A 56 -0.47 16.38 -4.49
C LEU A 56 0.57 17.25 -3.77
N SER A 57 1.68 17.58 -4.42
CA SER A 57 2.81 18.33 -3.84
C SER A 57 3.40 17.69 -2.58
N LEU A 58 3.38 16.35 -2.51
CA LEU A 58 3.91 15.57 -1.41
C LEU A 58 5.37 15.16 -1.67
N PRO A 59 6.26 15.21 -0.66
CA PRO A 59 7.58 14.60 -0.75
C PRO A 59 7.48 13.11 -1.07
N CYS A 60 8.36 12.62 -1.96
CA CYS A 60 8.39 11.21 -2.35
C CYS A 60 9.80 10.65 -2.21
N HIS A 61 9.98 9.66 -1.35
CA HIS A 61 11.22 8.90 -1.19
C HIS A 61 11.13 7.58 -1.94
N GLN A 62 12.20 7.22 -2.67
CA GLN A 62 12.27 6.00 -3.46
C GLN A 62 13.51 5.16 -3.11
N PRO A 63 13.58 4.60 -1.89
CA PRO A 63 14.71 3.79 -1.49
C PRO A 63 14.77 2.49 -2.30
N PRO A 64 15.92 2.12 -2.89
CA PRO A 64 16.10 0.80 -3.49
C PRO A 64 15.88 -0.34 -2.50
N ASN A 65 16.23 -0.11 -1.24
CA ASN A 65 15.97 -0.99 -0.12
C ASN A 65 15.71 -0.14 1.14
N ILE A 66 14.48 -0.14 1.61
CA ILE A 66 14.07 0.66 2.79
C ILE A 66 14.86 0.29 4.06
N ARG A 67 15.26 -0.98 4.21
CA ARG A 67 15.99 -1.45 5.39
C ARG A 67 17.42 -0.89 5.51
N ARG A 68 17.97 -0.32 4.43
CA ARG A 68 19.36 0.14 4.34
C ARG A 68 19.50 1.57 3.87
N CYS A 69 18.41 2.28 3.65
CA CYS A 69 18.44 3.65 3.14
C CYS A 69 18.40 4.64 4.30
N GLU A 70 19.58 4.96 4.84
CA GLU A 70 19.73 5.89 5.98
C GLU A 70 19.03 7.23 5.74
N ALA A 71 19.11 7.79 4.53
CA ALA A 71 18.46 9.05 4.20
C ALA A 71 16.92 8.97 4.36
N THR A 72 16.30 7.86 3.92
CA THR A 72 14.85 7.69 4.08
C THR A 72 14.48 7.37 5.54
N LEU A 73 15.29 6.54 6.22
CA LEU A 73 15.06 6.21 7.63
C LEU A 73 15.17 7.46 8.51
N GLY A 74 16.24 8.25 8.38
CA GLY A 74 16.40 9.49 9.13
C GLY A 74 15.32 10.53 8.82
N TRP A 75 14.81 10.58 7.57
CA TRP A 75 13.67 11.42 7.25
C TRP A 75 12.40 10.96 7.98
N LEU A 76 12.11 9.65 7.99
CA LEU A 76 10.96 9.10 8.70
C LEU A 76 11.02 9.36 10.21
N GLU A 77 12.18 9.14 10.82
CA GLU A 77 12.43 9.39 12.25
C GLU A 77 12.17 10.85 12.65
N ALA A 78 12.61 11.80 11.81
CA ALA A 78 12.42 13.23 12.06
C ALA A 78 10.95 13.67 11.98
N LEU A 79 10.06 12.85 11.41
CA LEU A 79 8.66 13.20 11.22
C LEU A 79 7.77 12.97 12.44
N ASP A 80 8.23 12.27 13.48
CA ASP A 80 7.44 11.95 14.67
C ASP A 80 6.05 11.40 14.31
N LEU A 81 6.02 10.26 13.65
CA LEU A 81 4.85 9.69 13.01
C LEU A 81 3.86 9.08 14.00
N ASP A 82 2.57 9.26 13.74
CA ASP A 82 1.51 8.53 14.42
C ASP A 82 1.28 7.15 13.79
N VAL A 83 1.27 7.07 12.47
CA VAL A 83 1.00 5.83 11.72
C VAL A 83 1.67 5.86 10.34
N ILE A 84 2.08 4.70 9.86
CA ILE A 84 2.40 4.46 8.45
C ILE A 84 1.28 3.64 7.84
N VAL A 85 0.70 4.10 6.73
CA VAL A 85 -0.28 3.33 5.96
C VAL A 85 0.42 2.71 4.76
N VAL A 86 0.24 1.42 4.56
CA VAL A 86 0.91 0.63 3.52
C VAL A 86 -0.12 0.02 2.59
N MET A 87 0.07 0.14 1.28
CA MET A 87 -0.69 -0.60 0.28
C MET A 87 0.16 -0.88 -0.95
N ALA A 88 0.30 -2.14 -1.32
CA ALA A 88 1.01 -2.57 -2.52
C ALA A 88 2.41 -1.91 -2.68
N TYR A 89 3.17 -1.81 -1.59
CA TYR A 89 4.50 -1.20 -1.57
C TYR A 89 5.57 -2.09 -2.22
N GLY A 90 5.53 -3.40 -1.93
CA GLY A 90 6.39 -4.40 -2.56
C GLY A 90 7.79 -4.54 -1.98
N GLN A 91 8.03 -4.06 -0.76
CA GLN A 91 9.21 -4.40 0.06
C GLN A 91 8.75 -4.79 1.46
N LEU A 92 9.45 -5.74 2.07
CA LEU A 92 9.25 -6.08 3.49
C LEU A 92 9.84 -4.98 4.36
N LEU A 93 9.10 -4.57 5.38
CA LEU A 93 9.55 -3.60 6.37
C LEU A 93 10.37 -4.31 7.46
N ALA A 94 11.39 -3.63 7.97
CA ALA A 94 12.13 -4.11 9.13
C ALA A 94 11.40 -3.69 10.41
N SER A 95 11.66 -4.38 11.51
CA SER A 95 11.12 -4.05 12.84
C SER A 95 11.32 -2.58 13.19
N SER A 96 12.49 -2.02 12.89
CA SER A 96 12.79 -0.60 13.10
C SER A 96 11.84 0.37 12.38
N VAL A 97 11.28 -0.03 11.22
CA VAL A 97 10.27 0.75 10.51
C VAL A 97 8.88 0.48 11.05
N LEU A 98 8.58 -0.78 11.39
CA LEU A 98 7.28 -1.19 11.94
C LEU A 98 6.99 -0.52 13.30
N GLU A 99 8.01 -0.36 14.12
CA GLU A 99 7.93 0.19 15.48
C GLU A 99 8.12 1.72 15.53
N MET A 100 8.53 2.35 14.43
CA MET A 100 8.83 3.78 14.38
C MET A 100 7.60 4.67 14.65
N PRO A 101 6.42 4.41 14.03
CA PRO A 101 5.23 5.20 14.33
C PRO A 101 4.61 4.80 15.67
N ARG A 102 4.04 5.77 16.40
CA ARG A 102 3.39 5.53 17.71
C ARG A 102 2.31 4.46 17.68
N ARG A 103 1.61 4.32 16.54
CA ARG A 103 0.54 3.33 16.32
C ARG A 103 0.95 2.23 15.35
N GLY A 104 2.25 2.14 15.02
CA GLY A 104 2.81 1.16 14.10
C GLY A 104 2.40 1.37 12.65
N CYS A 105 2.45 0.30 11.88
CA CYS A 105 2.13 0.29 10.46
C CYS A 105 0.84 -0.47 10.20
N VAL A 106 -0.02 0.07 9.34
CA VAL A 106 -1.29 -0.54 8.94
C VAL A 106 -1.24 -0.86 7.46
N ASN A 107 -1.54 -2.10 7.08
CA ASN A 107 -1.59 -2.53 5.68
C ASN A 107 -3.03 -2.65 5.18
N VAL A 108 -3.28 -2.11 4.00
CA VAL A 108 -4.51 -2.30 3.23
C VAL A 108 -4.27 -3.49 2.28
N HIS A 109 -4.72 -4.67 2.69
CA HIS A 109 -4.52 -5.92 1.95
C HIS A 109 -5.74 -6.27 1.13
N THR A 110 -5.54 -6.58 -0.16
CA THR A 110 -6.63 -6.81 -1.14
C THR A 110 -7.12 -8.24 -1.14
N SER A 111 -7.43 -8.76 0.04
CA SER A 111 -8.18 -10.01 0.26
C SER A 111 -8.92 -9.98 1.59
N LEU A 112 -9.83 -10.92 1.79
CA LEU A 112 -10.44 -11.22 3.08
C LEU A 112 -9.50 -12.14 3.87
N LEU A 113 -8.57 -11.56 4.63
CA LEU A 113 -7.63 -12.32 5.45
C LEU A 113 -8.38 -13.26 6.43
N PRO A 114 -7.86 -14.46 6.71
CA PRO A 114 -6.52 -14.96 6.39
C PRO A 114 -6.34 -15.55 5.00
N LYS A 115 -7.36 -15.47 4.12
CA LYS A 115 -7.24 -15.94 2.73
C LYS A 115 -6.23 -15.10 1.95
N TYR A 116 -5.44 -15.77 1.13
CA TYR A 116 -4.52 -15.14 0.18
C TYR A 116 -3.54 -14.14 0.83
N ARG A 117 -2.91 -14.53 1.94
CA ARG A 117 -1.74 -13.85 2.45
C ARG A 117 -0.66 -13.77 1.39
N GLY A 118 0.14 -12.71 1.40
CA GLY A 118 1.25 -12.53 0.48
C GLY A 118 0.84 -12.02 -0.90
N ALA A 119 1.45 -12.55 -1.94
CA ALA A 119 1.36 -12.00 -3.29
C ALA A 119 0.12 -12.43 -4.07
N ALA A 120 -0.35 -11.53 -4.95
CA ALA A 120 -1.38 -11.79 -5.97
C ALA A 120 -2.76 -12.26 -5.44
N PRO A 121 -3.30 -11.72 -4.33
CA PRO A 121 -4.58 -12.13 -3.76
C PRO A 121 -5.74 -12.00 -4.75
N ILE A 122 -5.74 -10.98 -5.59
CA ILE A 122 -6.78 -10.70 -6.60
C ILE A 122 -6.84 -11.81 -7.63
N GLN A 123 -5.67 -12.22 -8.16
CA GLN A 123 -5.56 -13.27 -9.17
C GLN A 123 -6.00 -14.61 -8.60
N TRP A 124 -5.62 -14.90 -7.34
CA TRP A 124 -6.03 -16.12 -6.68
C TRP A 124 -7.53 -16.19 -6.41
N ALA A 125 -8.17 -15.10 -6.02
CA ALA A 125 -9.61 -15.05 -5.82
C ALA A 125 -10.38 -15.37 -7.12
N ILE A 126 -9.96 -14.79 -8.24
CA ILE A 126 -10.54 -15.08 -9.57
C ILE A 126 -10.26 -16.52 -10.00
N TRP A 127 -8.99 -16.96 -9.88
CA TRP A 127 -8.58 -18.30 -10.32
C TRP A 127 -9.32 -19.41 -9.57
N ASN A 128 -9.55 -19.23 -8.28
CA ASN A 128 -10.25 -20.20 -7.45
C ASN A 128 -11.79 -20.12 -7.56
N GLY A 129 -12.31 -19.15 -8.33
CA GLY A 129 -13.76 -18.98 -8.48
C GLY A 129 -14.45 -18.57 -7.19
N ASP A 130 -13.78 -17.76 -6.34
CA ASP A 130 -14.38 -17.27 -5.11
C ASP A 130 -15.63 -16.44 -5.41
N ALA A 131 -16.69 -16.60 -4.62
CA ALA A 131 -17.92 -15.83 -4.76
C ALA A 131 -17.79 -14.38 -4.26
N GLN A 132 -16.76 -14.11 -3.47
CA GLN A 132 -16.47 -12.78 -2.92
C GLN A 132 -14.98 -12.57 -2.68
N SER A 133 -14.57 -11.32 -2.74
CA SER A 133 -13.27 -10.84 -2.28
C SER A 133 -13.48 -9.61 -1.39
N GLY A 134 -12.43 -8.89 -1.06
CA GLY A 134 -12.55 -7.67 -0.26
C GLY A 134 -11.20 -7.10 0.11
N VAL A 135 -11.22 -6.19 1.05
CA VAL A 135 -10.06 -5.55 1.64
C VAL A 135 -10.02 -5.85 3.13
N SER A 136 -8.83 -6.15 3.64
CA SER A 136 -8.55 -6.25 5.07
C SER A 136 -7.58 -5.16 5.48
N LEU A 137 -8.00 -4.35 6.42
CA LEU A 137 -7.13 -3.42 7.12
C LEU A 137 -6.50 -4.17 8.29
N MET A 138 -5.18 -4.27 8.34
CA MET A 138 -4.48 -5.05 9.35
C MET A 138 -3.28 -4.30 9.94
N GLN A 139 -3.01 -4.51 11.21
CA GLN A 139 -1.76 -4.11 11.84
C GLN A 139 -0.63 -4.97 11.29
N MET A 140 0.48 -4.34 10.87
CA MET A 140 1.62 -5.09 10.37
C MET A 140 2.48 -5.63 11.50
N ASP A 141 3.00 -6.82 11.30
CA ASP A 141 4.05 -7.47 12.09
C ASP A 141 5.23 -7.87 11.19
N GLU A 142 6.19 -8.61 11.71
CA GLU A 142 7.34 -9.10 10.94
C GLU A 142 6.99 -10.20 9.93
N GLY A 143 5.82 -10.82 10.07
CA GLY A 143 5.33 -11.86 9.18
C GLY A 143 4.70 -11.29 7.90
N MET A 144 4.41 -12.18 6.97
CA MET A 144 3.73 -11.79 5.74
C MET A 144 2.22 -11.87 5.93
N ASP A 145 1.59 -10.71 6.13
CA ASP A 145 0.14 -10.54 6.33
C ASP A 145 -0.41 -11.44 7.48
N THR A 146 0.32 -11.49 8.59
CA THR A 146 0.01 -12.32 9.76
C THR A 146 -0.53 -11.54 10.95
N GLY A 147 -0.39 -10.23 10.94
CA GLY A 147 -0.80 -9.38 12.05
C GLY A 147 -2.32 -9.30 12.27
N PRO A 148 -2.75 -8.68 13.37
CA PRO A 148 -4.16 -8.56 13.72
C PRO A 148 -4.97 -7.80 12.68
N ILE A 149 -6.15 -8.30 12.35
CA ILE A 149 -7.10 -7.63 11.46
C ILE A 149 -7.85 -6.58 12.27
N ILE A 150 -7.86 -5.34 11.74
CA ILE A 150 -8.55 -4.19 12.34
C ILE A 150 -9.99 -4.11 11.80
N ALA A 151 -10.14 -4.24 10.47
CA ALA A 151 -11.43 -4.18 9.79
C ALA A 151 -11.37 -4.95 8.46
N THR A 152 -12.53 -5.37 7.98
CA THR A 152 -12.68 -5.98 6.66
C THR A 152 -13.92 -5.45 5.97
N GLN A 153 -13.84 -5.34 4.65
CA GLN A 153 -15.01 -5.05 3.81
C GLN A 153 -14.99 -5.98 2.60
N SER A 154 -16.12 -6.62 2.31
CA SER A 154 -16.26 -7.57 1.20
C SER A 154 -17.05 -6.98 0.04
N ILE A 155 -16.73 -7.48 -1.17
CA ILE A 155 -17.51 -7.25 -2.39
C ILE A 155 -17.76 -8.58 -3.10
N PRO A 156 -18.88 -8.75 -3.81
CA PRO A 156 -19.13 -9.94 -4.61
C PRO A 156 -18.20 -10.03 -5.82
N ILE A 157 -17.91 -11.22 -6.26
CA ILE A 157 -17.25 -11.51 -7.54
C ILE A 157 -18.31 -12.15 -8.46
N GLU A 158 -18.72 -11.40 -9.46
CA GLU A 158 -19.68 -11.85 -10.44
C GLU A 158 -19.02 -12.77 -11.48
N ALA A 159 -19.81 -13.60 -12.16
CA ALA A 159 -19.28 -14.54 -13.16
C ALA A 159 -18.50 -13.85 -14.31
N THR A 160 -18.76 -12.58 -14.55
CA THR A 160 -18.07 -11.77 -15.57
C THR A 160 -16.93 -10.90 -15.00
N THR A 161 -16.68 -10.95 -13.70
CA THR A 161 -15.65 -10.14 -13.05
C THR A 161 -14.26 -10.61 -13.47
N THR A 162 -13.52 -9.74 -14.13
CA THR A 162 -12.12 -9.98 -14.47
C THR A 162 -11.20 -9.54 -13.33
N ALA A 163 -9.97 -10.04 -13.32
CA ALA A 163 -8.96 -9.59 -12.35
C ALA A 163 -8.69 -8.07 -12.44
N ALA A 164 -8.78 -7.47 -13.62
CA ALA A 164 -8.64 -6.02 -13.79
C ALA A 164 -9.79 -5.26 -13.14
N LEU A 165 -11.03 -5.68 -13.36
CA LEU A 165 -12.21 -5.06 -12.75
C LEU A 165 -12.18 -5.20 -11.22
N LEU A 166 -11.83 -6.39 -10.72
CA LEU A 166 -11.69 -6.62 -9.28
C LEU A 166 -10.57 -5.77 -8.66
N HIS A 167 -9.44 -5.61 -9.37
CA HIS A 167 -8.35 -4.71 -8.97
C HIS A 167 -8.85 -3.28 -8.76
N ASP A 168 -9.60 -2.73 -9.72
CA ASP A 168 -10.09 -1.37 -9.64
C ASP A 168 -11.09 -1.20 -8.48
N HIS A 169 -12.05 -2.14 -8.35
CA HIS A 169 -13.01 -2.12 -7.25
C HIS A 169 -12.33 -2.22 -5.87
N LEU A 170 -11.32 -3.08 -5.71
CA LEU A 170 -10.60 -3.21 -4.44
C LEU A 170 -9.70 -2.00 -4.15
N GLY A 171 -9.22 -1.32 -5.17
CA GLY A 171 -8.50 -0.06 -5.00
C GLY A 171 -9.38 1.05 -4.43
N GLU A 172 -10.63 1.16 -4.92
CA GLU A 172 -11.60 2.14 -4.43
C GLU A 172 -12.19 1.77 -3.06
N LEU A 173 -12.22 0.47 -2.74
CA LEU A 173 -12.73 -0.03 -1.46
C LEU A 173 -11.76 0.22 -0.30
N GLY A 174 -10.44 0.21 -0.59
CA GLY A 174 -9.38 0.38 0.42
C GLY A 174 -9.27 1.80 0.90
#